data_37ccf71b392498dedcf8ba7e5c11bd70
#
_entry.id   37ccf71b392498dedcf8ba7e5c11bd70
#
_cell.length_a   1.000
_cell.length_b   1.000
_cell.length_c   1.000
_cell.angle_alpha   90.00
_cell.angle_beta   90.00
_cell.angle_gamma   90.00
#
_symmetry.space_group_name_H-M   'P 1'
#
loop_
_entity.id
_entity.type
_entity.pdbx_description
1 polymer ?
#
loop_
_entity_poly.entity_id
_entity_poly.type
_entity_poly.pdbx_seq_one_letter_code
_entity_poly.pdbx_strand_id
1 'polypeptide(L)'
;NVGIGRLIYQLPTTLCEMFLQEVFKKNPIDALDKETLFTIHKFFENNLNVSETARKLFVHRNTLVYRLEKIKKLTGLDLREFDDAITFKVALMVKKYLTSRGIDS
;
A
#
# COMPACT_ATOMS: atom_id res chain seq x y z
N ASN A 1 -5.47 9.78 -9.20
CA ASN A 1 -5.09 10.90 -9.92
C ASN A 1 -4.57 10.56 -11.30
N VAL A 2 -4.77 11.51 -12.19
CA VAL A 2 -4.62 11.28 -13.62
C VAL A 2 -3.19 10.95 -14.03
N GLY A 3 -2.21 11.60 -13.40
CA GLY A 3 -0.81 11.47 -13.82
C GLY A 3 -0.23 10.09 -13.60
N ILE A 4 -0.16 9.64 -12.36
CA ILE A 4 0.47 8.37 -12.00
C ILE A 4 -0.36 7.20 -12.53
N GLY A 5 -1.67 7.27 -12.43
CA GLY A 5 -2.54 6.20 -12.92
C GLY A 5 -2.36 5.94 -14.41
N ARG A 6 -2.29 7.01 -15.19
CA ARG A 6 -2.07 6.88 -16.64
C ARG A 6 -0.72 6.25 -16.94
N LEU A 7 0.31 6.65 -16.21
CA LEU A 7 1.64 6.10 -16.40
C LEU A 7 1.62 4.59 -16.15
N ILE A 8 1.00 4.18 -15.07
CA ILE A 8 0.94 2.76 -14.71
C ILE A 8 0.22 1.95 -15.76
N TYR A 9 -0.86 2.48 -16.33
CA TYR A 9 -1.63 1.77 -17.35
C TYR A 9 -0.87 1.58 -18.66
N GLN A 10 0.24 2.30 -18.85
CA GLN A 10 1.10 2.14 -20.01
C GLN A 10 2.22 1.13 -19.79
N LEU A 11 2.39 0.63 -18.57
CA LEU A 11 3.48 -0.30 -18.27
C LEU A 11 3.18 -1.72 -18.74
N PRO A 12 4.20 -2.44 -19.23
CA PRO A 12 4.02 -3.86 -19.54
C PRO A 12 3.62 -4.65 -18.29
N THR A 13 2.71 -5.59 -18.44
CA THR A 13 2.24 -6.36 -17.28
C THR A 13 3.35 -7.20 -16.67
N THR A 14 4.29 -7.69 -17.48
CA THR A 14 5.45 -8.43 -16.95
C THR A 14 6.29 -7.58 -16.02
N LEU A 15 6.50 -6.32 -16.38
CA LEU A 15 7.23 -5.39 -15.52
C LEU A 15 6.48 -5.14 -14.22
N CYS A 16 5.17 -5.00 -14.29
CA CYS A 16 4.35 -4.81 -13.11
C CYS A 16 4.44 -6.00 -12.16
N GLU A 17 4.41 -7.21 -12.70
CA GLU A 17 4.55 -8.42 -11.89
C GLU A 17 5.90 -8.51 -11.22
N MET A 18 6.97 -8.19 -11.96
CA MET A 18 8.33 -8.17 -11.41
C MET A 18 8.45 -7.17 -10.27
N PHE A 19 7.87 -5.98 -10.47
CA PHE A 19 7.89 -4.94 -9.44
C PHE A 19 7.22 -5.41 -8.15
N LEU A 20 6.04 -6.03 -8.25
CA LEU A 20 5.34 -6.51 -7.07
C LEU A 20 6.14 -7.59 -6.35
N GLN A 21 6.79 -8.49 -7.08
CA GLN A 21 7.63 -9.52 -6.48
C GLN A 21 8.82 -8.94 -5.74
N GLU A 22 9.43 -7.89 -6.29
CA GLU A 22 10.54 -7.24 -5.64
C GLU A 22 10.12 -6.51 -4.37
N VAL A 23 8.97 -5.83 -4.40
CA VAL A 23 8.49 -5.06 -3.27
C VAL A 23 8.03 -5.97 -2.14
N PHE A 24 7.30 -7.03 -2.46
CA PHE A 24 6.70 -7.92 -1.47
C PHE A 24 7.36 -9.30 -1.48
N LYS A 25 8.67 -9.33 -1.20
CA LYS A 25 9.45 -10.58 -1.24
C LYS A 25 8.96 -11.63 -0.25
N LYS A 26 8.56 -11.20 0.95
CA LYS A 26 8.19 -12.13 2.02
C LYS A 26 6.74 -12.58 1.92
N ASN A 27 5.85 -11.63 1.70
CA ASN A 27 4.42 -11.88 1.67
C ASN A 27 3.80 -11.12 0.52
N PRO A 28 2.95 -11.78 -0.29
CA PRO A 28 2.26 -11.04 -1.35
C PRO A 28 1.31 -10.01 -0.76
N ILE A 29 1.02 -8.99 -1.54
CA ILE A 29 0.09 -7.95 -1.10
C ILE A 29 -1.28 -8.55 -0.74
N ASP A 30 -1.64 -9.68 -1.35
CA ASP A 30 -2.89 -10.36 -1.07
C ASP A 30 -2.94 -10.97 0.33
N ALA A 31 -1.80 -11.07 1.01
CA ALA A 31 -1.78 -11.56 2.39
C ALA A 31 -2.31 -10.53 3.38
N LEU A 32 -2.45 -9.27 2.96
CA LEU A 32 -2.99 -8.22 3.81
C LEU A 32 -4.51 -8.32 3.84
N ASP A 33 -5.08 -8.30 5.05
CA ASP A 33 -6.53 -8.40 5.18
C ASP A 33 -7.20 -7.05 4.86
N LYS A 34 -8.53 -7.08 4.78
CA LYS A 34 -9.30 -5.90 4.41
C LYS A 34 -9.15 -4.75 5.41
N GLU A 35 -9.09 -5.08 6.70
CA GLU A 35 -8.93 -4.06 7.73
C GLU A 35 -7.58 -3.37 7.61
N THR A 36 -6.53 -4.14 7.36
CA THR A 36 -5.19 -3.59 7.17
C THR A 36 -5.15 -2.68 5.95
N LEU A 37 -5.71 -3.14 4.83
CA LEU A 37 -5.77 -2.33 3.61
C LEU A 37 -6.56 -1.05 3.82
N PHE A 38 -7.68 -1.14 4.53
CA PHE A 38 -8.49 0.04 4.83
C PHE A 38 -7.69 1.04 5.67
N THR A 39 -6.95 0.56 6.66
CA THR A 39 -6.09 1.40 7.48
C THR A 39 -5.04 2.10 6.62
N ILE A 40 -4.42 1.37 5.70
CA ILE A 40 -3.39 1.92 4.81
C ILE A 40 -3.99 3.03 3.93
N HIS A 41 -5.16 2.78 3.34
CA HIS A 41 -5.82 3.78 2.50
C HIS A 41 -6.16 5.05 3.30
N LYS A 42 -6.65 4.89 4.52
CA LYS A 42 -6.96 6.04 5.37
C LYS A 42 -5.70 6.82 5.74
N PHE A 43 -4.60 6.12 5.99
CA PHE A 43 -3.34 6.76 6.30
C PHE A 43 -2.86 7.61 5.13
N PHE A 44 -2.96 7.08 3.91
CA PHE A 44 -2.60 7.84 2.71
C PHE A 44 -3.53 9.03 2.49
N GLU A 45 -4.85 8.83 2.69
CA GLU A 45 -5.82 9.93 2.56
C GLU A 45 -5.53 11.08 3.51
N ASN A 46 -4.96 10.78 4.67
CA ASN A 46 -4.64 11.77 5.69
C ASN A 46 -3.18 12.19 5.64
N ASN A 47 -2.56 12.06 4.48
CA ASN A 47 -1.21 12.56 4.19
C ASN A 47 -0.16 12.05 5.16
N LEU A 48 -0.25 10.78 5.55
CA LEU A 48 0.69 10.11 6.44
C LEU A 48 0.72 10.73 7.84
N ASN A 49 -0.37 11.35 8.24
CA ASN A 49 -0.49 11.94 9.57
C ASN A 49 -1.09 10.92 10.52
N VAL A 50 -0.28 10.45 11.48
CA VAL A 50 -0.69 9.38 12.40
C VAL A 50 -1.87 9.81 13.26
N SER A 51 -1.78 10.99 13.88
CA SER A 51 -2.82 11.46 14.79
C SER A 51 -4.16 11.68 14.08
N GLU A 52 -4.10 12.30 12.90
CA GLU A 52 -5.31 12.56 12.12
C GLU A 52 -5.97 11.26 11.66
N THR A 53 -5.16 10.31 11.20
CA THR A 53 -5.68 9.02 10.75
C THR A 53 -6.33 8.26 11.90
N ALA A 54 -5.69 8.24 13.07
CA ALA A 54 -6.23 7.58 14.25
C ALA A 54 -7.59 8.18 14.62
N ARG A 55 -7.69 9.51 14.58
CA ARG A 55 -8.93 10.20 14.87
C ARG A 55 -10.04 9.80 13.89
N LYS A 56 -9.71 9.74 12.60
CA LYS A 56 -10.68 9.36 11.57
C LYS A 56 -11.13 7.91 11.69
N LEU A 57 -10.24 7.04 12.16
CA LEU A 57 -10.55 5.62 12.36
C LEU A 57 -11.17 5.34 13.71
N PHE A 58 -11.30 6.35 14.58
CA PHE A 58 -11.82 6.19 15.93
C PHE A 58 -11.02 5.19 16.77
N VAL A 59 -9.69 5.24 16.62
CA VAL A 59 -8.79 4.39 17.40
C VAL A 59 -7.78 5.28 18.11
N HIS A 60 -7.19 4.73 19.17
CA HIS A 60 -6.11 5.42 19.87
C HIS A 60 -4.89 5.52 18.97
N ARG A 61 -4.12 6.61 19.13
CA ARG A 61 -2.92 6.81 18.33
C ARG A 61 -1.96 5.63 18.43
N ASN A 62 -1.78 5.07 19.62
CA ASN A 62 -0.88 3.93 19.81
C ASN A 62 -1.36 2.68 19.08
N THR A 63 -2.67 2.51 18.92
CA THR A 63 -3.22 1.41 18.15
C THR A 63 -2.82 1.53 16.68
N LEU A 64 -2.89 2.73 16.14
CA LEU A 64 -2.49 2.95 14.75
C LEU A 64 -0.99 2.72 14.59
N VAL A 65 -0.17 3.22 15.52
CA VAL A 65 1.27 2.99 15.47
C VAL A 65 1.57 1.49 15.48
N TYR A 66 0.88 0.73 16.31
CA TYR A 66 1.04 -0.73 16.35
C TYR A 66 0.71 -1.36 15.00
N ARG A 67 -0.38 -0.92 14.38
CA ARG A 67 -0.77 -1.44 13.06
C ARG A 67 0.28 -1.13 12.00
N LEU A 68 0.84 0.08 12.03
CA LEU A 68 1.89 0.47 11.07
C LEU A 68 3.17 -0.33 11.29
N GLU A 69 3.52 -0.62 12.54
CA GLU A 69 4.67 -1.48 12.83
C GLU A 69 4.44 -2.90 12.33
N LYS A 70 3.23 -3.40 12.46
CA LYS A 70 2.89 -4.73 11.97
C LYS A 70 3.01 -4.80 10.45
N ILE A 71 2.56 -3.76 9.76
CA ILE A 71 2.69 -3.67 8.30
C ILE A 71 4.18 -3.69 7.92
N LYS A 72 5.00 -2.96 8.65
CA LYS A 72 6.44 -2.94 8.42
C LYS A 72 7.05 -4.33 8.57
N LYS A 73 6.64 -5.08 9.60
CA LYS A 73 7.13 -6.43 9.79
C LYS A 73 6.71 -7.36 8.66
N LEU A 74 5.48 -7.21 8.19
CA LEU A 74 4.95 -8.07 7.14
C LEU A 74 5.53 -7.76 5.77
N THR A 75 5.72 -6.50 5.45
CA THR A 75 6.08 -6.07 4.10
C THR A 75 7.50 -5.54 3.97
N GLY A 76 8.12 -5.19 5.08
CA GLY A 76 9.43 -4.53 5.04
C GLY A 76 9.34 -3.02 4.78
N LEU A 77 8.13 -2.48 4.61
CA LEU A 77 7.93 -1.07 4.29
C LEU A 77 7.32 -0.33 5.46
N ASP A 78 7.97 0.74 5.89
CA ASP A 78 7.47 1.61 6.95
C ASP A 78 6.71 2.77 6.30
N LEU A 79 5.39 2.74 6.41
CA LEU A 79 4.54 3.73 5.75
C LEU A 79 4.69 5.13 6.31
N ARG A 80 5.39 5.28 7.44
CA ARG A 80 5.69 6.60 8.00
C ARG A 80 6.89 7.25 7.29
N GLU A 81 7.67 6.45 6.55
CA GLU A 81 8.77 6.93 5.73
C GLU A 81 8.27 7.26 4.35
N PHE A 82 8.59 8.46 3.86
CA PHE A 82 8.03 8.95 2.61
C PHE A 82 8.29 8.01 1.42
N ASP A 83 9.54 7.57 1.25
CA ASP A 83 9.88 6.72 0.12
C ASP A 83 9.18 5.36 0.20
N ASP A 84 9.09 4.78 1.39
CA ASP A 84 8.38 3.51 1.57
C ASP A 84 6.89 3.68 1.31
N ALA A 85 6.32 4.80 1.72
CA ALA A 85 4.91 5.09 1.47
C ALA A 85 4.64 5.21 -0.02
N ILE A 86 5.51 5.88 -0.77
CA ILE A 86 5.37 6.00 -2.22
C ILE A 86 5.45 4.62 -2.87
N THR A 87 6.43 3.81 -2.48
CA THR A 87 6.59 2.47 -3.01
C THR A 87 5.33 1.64 -2.78
N PHE A 88 4.79 1.71 -1.57
CA PHE A 88 3.58 0.96 -1.24
C PHE A 88 2.38 1.46 -2.04
N LYS A 89 2.23 2.77 -2.16
CA LYS A 89 1.14 3.37 -2.92
C LYS A 89 1.17 2.93 -4.37
N VAL A 90 2.35 2.99 -5.00
CA VAL A 90 2.52 2.55 -6.38
C VAL A 90 2.21 1.06 -6.50
N ALA A 91 2.65 0.25 -5.52
CA ALA A 91 2.38 -1.19 -5.53
C ALA A 91 0.89 -1.48 -5.49
N LEU A 92 0.12 -0.73 -4.69
CA LEU A 92 -1.33 -0.90 -4.66
C LEU A 92 -1.96 -0.56 -6.01
N MET A 93 -1.49 0.50 -6.65
CA MET A 93 -1.99 0.90 -7.96
C MET A 93 -1.64 -0.14 -9.02
N VAL A 94 -0.42 -0.67 -8.98
CA VAL A 94 0.01 -1.71 -9.91
C VAL A 94 -0.82 -2.98 -9.74
N LYS A 95 -1.07 -3.38 -8.50
CA LYS A 95 -1.91 -4.55 -8.23
C LYS A 95 -3.32 -4.37 -8.76
N LYS A 96 -3.88 -3.18 -8.55
CA LYS A 96 -5.22 -2.87 -9.06
C LYS A 96 -5.26 -2.94 -10.59
N TYR A 97 -4.22 -2.44 -11.25
CA TYR A 97 -4.12 -2.49 -12.69
C TYR A 97 -4.07 -3.94 -13.20
N LEU A 98 -3.21 -4.77 -12.58
CA LEU A 98 -3.12 -6.18 -12.98
C LEU A 98 -4.44 -6.90 -12.78
N THR A 99 -5.11 -6.65 -11.67
CA THR A 99 -6.41 -7.26 -11.41
C THR A 99 -7.44 -6.85 -12.47
N SER A 100 -7.43 -5.58 -12.86
CA SER A 100 -8.36 -5.08 -13.88
C SER A 100 -8.11 -5.70 -15.26
N ARG A 101 -6.88 -6.18 -15.50
CA ARG A 101 -6.52 -6.85 -16.75
C ARG A 101 -6.72 -8.37 -16.66
N GLY A 102 -7.28 -8.85 -15.54
CA GLY A 102 -7.48 -10.28 -15.36
C GLY A 102 -6.22 -11.05 -15.02
N ILE A 103 -5.16 -10.34 -14.65
CA ILE A 103 -3.88 -10.95 -14.26
C ILE A 103 -3.79 -10.90 -12.73
N ASP A 104 -3.75 -12.09 -12.12
CA ASP A 104 -3.72 -12.21 -10.67
C ASP A 104 -2.38 -12.82 -10.27
N SER A 105 -1.56 -12.04 -9.62
CA SER A 105 -0.23 -12.50 -9.23
C SER A 105 -0.07 -12.58 -7.73
#